data_4636f41f6a7a0c1f511976541cfa9d87
#
_entry.id   4636f41f6a7a0c1f511976541cfa9d87
#
_cell.length_a   1.000
_cell.length_b   1.000
_cell.length_c   1.000
_cell.angle_alpha   90.00
_cell.angle_beta   90.00
_cell.angle_gamma   90.00
#
_symmetry.space_group_name_H-M   'P 1'
#
loop_
_entity.id
_entity.type
_entity.pdbx_description
1 polymer ?
#
loop_
_entity_poly.entity_id
_entity_poly.type
_entity_poly.pdbx_seq_one_letter_code
_entity_poly.pdbx_strand_id
1 'polypeptide(L)'
;MGTPNRPEVEDWATDFDHFHPDYNADPYLIWDDIRSSGCPVAHTDRFHGVYLPTRHEDISAIAHDTERFSSRSVLVTDTRVEDLGDFTSPPITSDPPEHQAHRKALLPAFAPKAIDKWIPITQEICRGLLDDLGDATSCDGSDDYAKHIPVLVIAQMIGIPTEDGERFRGWIKDLLEIGPFEVDRARRSTKEIFEYFAEFVEARRDDPREDLITYLLQADMDGKPLEDHQISGGLFLLLLAGIDTTWSTIGSALWHLGHHPEDRRRLAAEPELIDTAVEEFLRFYSPVTMARVVTDEVDVSGETLCPGQRVLLPFPAANRDPEFLADADVFKIDRAVNRHAAFGLGIHRCLGSNLARMEVKVAIEEWMARMPEFELTDPGAVTWSLGQVRGPRTIPLAW
;
A
#
# COMPACT_ATOMS: atom_id res chain seq x y z
N MET A 1 19.97 5.09 8.48
CA MET A 1 20.88 5.07 7.31
C MET A 1 20.36 6.12 6.36
N GLY A 2 21.23 7.01 5.83
CA GLY A 2 20.79 8.03 4.88
C GLY A 2 20.33 7.39 3.58
N THR A 3 19.33 8.00 2.97
CA THR A 3 18.92 7.70 1.59
C THR A 3 20.15 7.65 0.69
N PRO A 4 20.25 6.67 -0.24
CA PRO A 4 21.32 6.69 -1.22
C PRO A 4 21.37 8.06 -1.90
N ASN A 5 22.58 8.57 -2.14
CA ASN A 5 22.76 9.82 -2.85
C ASN A 5 22.24 9.61 -4.30
N ARG A 6 21.01 10.04 -4.57
CA ARG A 6 20.42 9.98 -5.92
C ARG A 6 20.89 11.18 -6.71
N PRO A 7 21.22 11.02 -7.99
CA PRO A 7 21.50 12.16 -8.87
C PRO A 7 20.30 13.12 -8.90
N GLU A 8 20.58 14.42 -8.98
CA GLU A 8 19.53 15.42 -9.15
C GLU A 8 18.68 15.12 -10.39
N VAL A 9 17.40 15.45 -10.32
CA VAL A 9 16.45 15.33 -11.41
C VAL A 9 16.37 16.69 -12.12
N GLU A 10 16.75 16.72 -13.40
CA GLU A 10 16.72 17.96 -14.20
C GLU A 10 15.31 18.22 -14.79
N ASP A 11 14.62 17.17 -15.20
CA ASP A 11 13.29 17.21 -15.80
C ASP A 11 12.50 15.95 -15.40
N TRP A 12 11.45 16.10 -14.62
CA TRP A 12 10.66 14.99 -14.13
C TRP A 12 9.97 14.17 -15.23
N ALA A 13 9.71 14.73 -16.39
CA ALA A 13 9.10 13.99 -17.50
C ALA A 13 10.08 13.03 -18.19
N THR A 14 11.39 13.28 -18.11
CA THR A 14 12.43 12.48 -18.78
C THR A 14 13.44 11.83 -17.85
N ASP A 15 13.50 12.27 -16.57
CA ASP A 15 14.46 11.80 -15.56
C ASP A 15 13.79 11.44 -14.23
N PHE A 16 12.55 10.92 -14.28
CA PHE A 16 11.75 10.57 -13.11
C PHE A 16 12.45 9.58 -12.16
N ASP A 17 12.41 9.89 -10.87
CA ASP A 17 12.96 9.06 -9.82
C ASP A 17 12.09 9.08 -8.55
N HIS A 18 11.33 8.02 -8.32
CA HIS A 18 10.47 7.92 -7.14
C HIS A 18 11.23 7.67 -5.82
N PHE A 19 12.55 7.49 -5.87
CA PHE A 19 13.39 7.44 -4.68
C PHE A 19 14.10 8.78 -4.40
N HIS A 20 13.86 9.80 -5.22
CA HIS A 20 14.46 11.11 -4.99
C HIS A 20 13.78 11.82 -3.81
N PRO A 21 14.54 12.54 -2.96
CA PRO A 21 13.98 13.28 -1.82
C PRO A 21 12.86 14.25 -2.19
N ASP A 22 12.95 14.94 -3.32
CA ASP A 22 11.94 15.91 -3.78
C ASP A 22 10.62 15.22 -4.15
N TYR A 23 10.68 14.03 -4.80
CA TYR A 23 9.48 13.22 -5.03
C TYR A 23 8.85 12.81 -3.70
N ASN A 24 9.68 12.46 -2.73
CA ASN A 24 9.20 12.09 -1.42
C ASN A 24 8.53 13.24 -0.66
N ALA A 25 9.06 14.46 -0.82
CA ALA A 25 8.49 15.66 -0.19
C ALA A 25 7.09 15.96 -0.73
N ASP A 26 6.92 16.06 -2.03
CA ASP A 26 5.61 16.27 -2.67
C ASP A 26 5.52 15.62 -4.07
N PRO A 27 5.06 14.38 -4.16
CA PRO A 27 4.91 13.70 -5.44
C PRO A 27 3.80 14.30 -6.31
N TYR A 28 2.84 15.00 -5.73
CA TYR A 28 1.66 15.48 -6.46
C TYR A 28 2.01 16.63 -7.38
N LEU A 29 2.83 17.58 -6.91
CA LEU A 29 3.36 18.66 -7.76
C LEU A 29 4.18 18.10 -8.94
N ILE A 30 4.95 17.03 -8.69
CA ILE A 30 5.75 16.37 -9.72
C ILE A 30 4.84 15.69 -10.77
N TRP A 31 3.78 14.99 -10.35
CA TRP A 31 2.84 14.40 -11.28
C TRP A 31 2.06 15.47 -12.08
N ASP A 32 1.76 16.60 -11.48
CA ASP A 32 1.11 17.73 -12.17
C ASP A 32 2.07 18.38 -13.18
N ASP A 33 3.35 18.49 -12.85
CA ASP A 33 4.38 18.98 -13.78
C ASP A 33 4.53 18.05 -14.98
N ILE A 34 4.68 16.73 -14.76
CA ILE A 34 4.74 15.72 -15.82
C ILE A 34 3.47 15.79 -16.70
N ARG A 35 2.28 15.89 -16.11
CA ARG A 35 1.01 16.00 -16.84
C ARG A 35 0.97 17.27 -17.68
N SER A 36 1.51 18.38 -17.16
CA SER A 36 1.54 19.69 -17.81
C SER A 36 2.57 19.79 -18.93
N SER A 37 3.57 18.90 -18.98
CA SER A 37 4.58 18.87 -20.06
C SER A 37 4.00 18.64 -21.45
N GLY A 38 2.74 18.19 -21.51
CA GLY A 38 2.02 17.94 -22.76
C GLY A 38 2.28 16.55 -23.35
N CYS A 39 3.13 15.74 -22.73
CA CYS A 39 3.30 14.33 -23.08
C CYS A 39 2.35 13.47 -22.24
N PRO A 40 1.35 12.80 -22.82
CA PRO A 40 0.39 12.00 -22.07
C PRO A 40 1.04 10.78 -21.37
N VAL A 41 2.15 10.28 -21.95
CA VAL A 41 2.93 9.16 -21.40
C VAL A 41 4.40 9.56 -21.44
N ALA A 42 4.92 10.11 -20.36
CA ALA A 42 6.33 10.47 -20.22
C ALA A 42 7.21 9.21 -20.12
N HIS A 43 8.54 9.36 -20.25
CA HIS A 43 9.47 8.24 -20.19
C HIS A 43 10.76 8.64 -19.49
N THR A 44 11.23 7.83 -18.57
CA THR A 44 12.55 7.96 -17.94
C THR A 44 13.47 6.82 -18.34
N ASP A 45 14.74 7.12 -18.56
CA ASP A 45 15.80 6.10 -18.77
C ASP A 45 16.26 5.46 -17.46
N ARG A 46 15.94 6.06 -16.32
CA ARG A 46 16.20 5.45 -15.00
C ARG A 46 15.45 4.12 -14.88
N PHE A 47 15.90 3.27 -13.97
CA PHE A 47 15.30 1.95 -13.73
C PHE A 47 15.27 1.06 -14.98
N HIS A 48 16.20 1.23 -15.91
CA HIS A 48 16.27 0.51 -17.19
C HIS A 48 15.12 0.83 -18.16
N GLY A 49 14.58 2.04 -18.08
CA GLY A 49 13.50 2.53 -18.91
C GLY A 49 12.10 2.22 -18.35
N VAL A 50 11.32 3.28 -18.10
CA VAL A 50 9.94 3.16 -17.59
C VAL A 50 9.06 4.25 -18.20
N TYR A 51 7.90 3.85 -18.71
CA TYR A 51 6.85 4.75 -19.16
C TYR A 51 5.96 5.22 -18.02
N LEU A 52 5.54 6.49 -18.05
CA LEU A 52 4.90 7.20 -16.96
C LEU A 52 3.57 7.81 -17.42
N PRO A 53 2.49 7.00 -17.56
CA PRO A 53 1.17 7.55 -17.83
C PRO A 53 0.69 8.36 -16.61
N THR A 54 0.06 9.52 -16.86
CA THR A 54 -0.43 10.41 -15.80
C THR A 54 -1.94 10.54 -15.77
N ARG A 55 -2.63 10.13 -16.86
CA ARG A 55 -4.09 10.21 -16.96
C ARG A 55 -4.74 8.98 -16.36
N HIS A 56 -5.83 9.18 -15.65
CA HIS A 56 -6.63 8.08 -15.09
C HIS A 56 -7.09 7.10 -16.18
N GLU A 57 -7.47 7.58 -17.36
CA GLU A 57 -7.93 6.76 -18.48
C GLU A 57 -6.84 5.77 -18.92
N ASP A 58 -5.61 6.25 -19.16
CA ASP A 58 -4.49 5.41 -19.58
C ASP A 58 -4.11 4.37 -18.51
N ILE A 59 -4.00 4.83 -17.25
CA ILE A 59 -3.69 3.96 -16.10
C ILE A 59 -4.77 2.88 -15.95
N SER A 60 -6.03 3.25 -16.13
CA SER A 60 -7.14 2.30 -16.08
C SER A 60 -7.10 1.31 -17.24
N ALA A 61 -6.85 1.77 -18.46
CA ALA A 61 -6.74 0.91 -19.64
C ALA A 61 -5.63 -0.14 -19.45
N ILE A 62 -4.43 0.30 -19.04
CA ILE A 62 -3.29 -0.57 -18.76
C ILE A 62 -3.61 -1.60 -17.66
N ALA A 63 -4.25 -1.16 -16.57
CA ALA A 63 -4.58 -2.04 -15.45
C ALA A 63 -5.63 -3.12 -15.77
N HIS A 64 -6.46 -2.91 -16.79
CA HIS A 64 -7.49 -3.86 -17.22
C HIS A 64 -7.02 -4.77 -18.36
N ASP A 65 -6.02 -4.39 -19.12
CA ASP A 65 -5.48 -5.14 -20.23
C ASP A 65 -4.42 -6.15 -19.76
N THR A 66 -4.87 -7.32 -19.37
CA THR A 66 -3.99 -8.38 -18.87
C THR A 66 -3.34 -9.22 -19.97
N GLU A 67 -3.70 -9.00 -21.21
CA GLU A 67 -3.09 -9.68 -22.36
C GLU A 67 -1.76 -9.01 -22.75
N ARG A 68 -1.74 -7.67 -22.74
CA ARG A 68 -0.58 -6.87 -23.15
C ARG A 68 0.26 -6.33 -22.00
N PHE A 69 -0.25 -6.36 -20.76
CA PHE A 69 0.42 -5.84 -19.56
C PHE A 69 0.45 -6.87 -18.42
N SER A 70 1.57 -7.58 -18.34
CA SER A 70 1.80 -8.62 -17.35
C SER A 70 2.10 -8.05 -15.95
N SER A 71 1.62 -8.71 -14.92
CA SER A 71 1.92 -8.43 -13.52
C SER A 71 3.13 -9.19 -12.97
N ARG A 72 3.87 -9.93 -13.79
CA ARG A 72 5.05 -10.71 -13.34
C ARG A 72 6.11 -9.87 -12.61
N SER A 73 6.14 -8.55 -12.84
CA SER A 73 6.94 -7.60 -12.08
C SER A 73 6.10 -6.34 -11.83
N VAL A 74 5.78 -6.11 -10.56
CA VAL A 74 4.96 -4.97 -10.11
C VAL A 74 5.79 -3.86 -9.46
N LEU A 75 7.10 -4.08 -9.33
CA LEU A 75 8.05 -3.16 -8.71
C LEU A 75 8.90 -2.47 -9.78
N VAL A 76 9.27 -1.22 -9.52
CA VAL A 76 10.25 -0.46 -10.32
C VAL A 76 11.41 -0.10 -9.41
N THR A 77 12.56 -0.71 -9.68
CA THR A 77 13.81 -0.51 -8.94
C THR A 77 14.98 -0.51 -9.91
N ASP A 78 16.17 -0.18 -9.41
CA ASP A 78 17.41 -0.28 -10.19
C ASP A 78 17.81 -1.75 -10.51
N THR A 79 17.15 -2.72 -9.87
CA THR A 79 17.36 -4.13 -10.16
C THR A 79 16.53 -4.54 -11.39
N ARG A 80 17.15 -5.23 -12.32
CA ARG A 80 16.44 -5.77 -13.51
C ARG A 80 15.50 -6.88 -13.10
N VAL A 81 14.42 -7.05 -13.89
CA VAL A 81 13.43 -8.12 -13.64
C VAL A 81 14.08 -9.51 -13.70
N GLU A 82 15.04 -9.71 -14.61
CA GLU A 82 15.78 -10.96 -14.76
C GLU A 82 16.65 -11.29 -13.54
N ASP A 83 17.12 -10.27 -12.83
CA ASP A 83 18.01 -10.40 -11.66
C ASP A 83 17.22 -10.63 -10.36
N LEU A 84 15.89 -10.46 -10.37
CA LEU A 84 15.03 -10.75 -9.22
C LEU A 84 14.86 -12.26 -8.96
N GLY A 85 15.25 -13.10 -9.94
CA GLY A 85 15.08 -14.55 -9.88
C GLY A 85 13.62 -14.98 -10.01
N ASP A 86 13.34 -16.24 -9.66
CA ASP A 86 12.00 -16.84 -9.74
C ASP A 86 11.08 -16.43 -8.58
N PHE A 87 11.33 -15.27 -7.98
CA PHE A 87 10.48 -14.78 -6.89
C PHE A 87 9.08 -14.47 -7.39
N THR A 88 8.11 -15.25 -6.94
CA THR A 88 6.69 -15.02 -7.23
C THR A 88 5.90 -14.84 -5.94
N SER A 89 4.95 -13.93 -5.96
CA SER A 89 4.04 -13.66 -4.85
C SER A 89 2.59 -13.65 -5.36
N PRO A 90 2.00 -14.85 -5.60
CA PRO A 90 0.63 -14.94 -6.05
C PRO A 90 -0.37 -14.38 -5.02
N PRO A 91 -1.46 -13.73 -5.45
CA PRO A 91 -1.85 -13.45 -6.84
C PRO A 91 -1.26 -12.17 -7.44
N ILE A 92 -0.47 -11.36 -6.71
CA ILE A 92 -0.05 -10.02 -7.18
C ILE A 92 0.90 -10.08 -8.38
N THR A 93 1.75 -11.10 -8.45
CA THR A 93 2.69 -11.34 -9.56
C THR A 93 2.21 -12.36 -10.58
N SER A 94 0.94 -12.79 -10.51
CA SER A 94 0.35 -13.77 -11.41
C SER A 94 -0.50 -13.13 -12.49
N ASP A 95 -0.47 -13.69 -13.68
CA ASP A 95 -1.36 -13.35 -14.79
C ASP A 95 -2.47 -14.41 -14.94
N PRO A 96 -3.55 -14.14 -15.71
CA PRO A 96 -4.52 -15.17 -16.06
C PRO A 96 -3.90 -16.36 -16.81
N PRO A 97 -4.33 -17.62 -16.57
CA PRO A 97 -5.46 -18.02 -15.70
C PRO A 97 -5.09 -18.21 -14.22
N GLU A 98 -3.82 -18.27 -13.86
CA GLU A 98 -3.37 -18.57 -12.49
C GLU A 98 -3.86 -17.55 -11.46
N HIS A 99 -3.86 -16.27 -11.83
CA HIS A 99 -4.33 -15.19 -10.97
C HIS A 99 -5.73 -15.46 -10.39
N GLN A 100 -6.69 -15.89 -11.24
CA GLN A 100 -8.06 -16.11 -10.80
C GLN A 100 -8.17 -17.25 -9.78
N ALA A 101 -7.39 -18.32 -9.97
CA ALA A 101 -7.40 -19.46 -9.07
C ALA A 101 -6.88 -19.08 -7.68
N HIS A 102 -5.71 -18.42 -7.61
CA HIS A 102 -5.15 -17.93 -6.33
C HIS A 102 -6.08 -16.91 -5.64
N ARG A 103 -6.61 -15.95 -6.42
CA ARG A 103 -7.51 -14.93 -5.88
C ARG A 103 -8.79 -15.53 -5.32
N LYS A 104 -9.38 -16.50 -6.02
CA LYS A 104 -10.60 -17.20 -5.59
C LYS A 104 -10.42 -17.91 -4.25
N ALA A 105 -9.25 -18.52 -4.02
CA ALA A 105 -8.95 -19.18 -2.76
C ALA A 105 -8.87 -18.19 -1.57
N LEU A 106 -8.35 -16.99 -1.77
CA LEU A 106 -8.17 -15.99 -0.73
C LEU A 106 -9.43 -15.11 -0.49
N LEU A 107 -10.21 -14.84 -1.53
CA LEU A 107 -11.29 -13.84 -1.50
C LEU A 107 -12.30 -14.01 -0.36
N PRO A 108 -12.77 -15.23 0.00
CA PRO A 108 -13.74 -15.40 1.07
C PRO A 108 -13.28 -14.88 2.44
N ALA A 109 -11.98 -14.99 2.75
CA ALA A 109 -11.40 -14.50 4.01
C ALA A 109 -11.42 -12.97 4.13
N PHE A 110 -11.51 -12.25 3.00
CA PHE A 110 -11.53 -10.78 2.91
C PHE A 110 -12.89 -10.21 2.49
N ALA A 111 -13.92 -11.06 2.42
CA ALA A 111 -15.28 -10.59 2.14
C ALA A 111 -15.79 -9.68 3.29
N PRO A 112 -16.65 -8.68 3.01
CA PRO A 112 -17.11 -7.72 4.02
C PRO A 112 -17.56 -8.39 5.33
N LYS A 113 -18.43 -9.40 5.25
CA LYS A 113 -18.92 -10.14 6.43
C LYS A 113 -17.82 -10.89 7.20
N ALA A 114 -16.73 -11.31 6.53
CA ALA A 114 -15.59 -11.95 7.19
C ALA A 114 -14.73 -10.94 7.92
N ILE A 115 -14.76 -9.67 7.48
CA ILE A 115 -13.99 -8.58 8.09
C ILE A 115 -14.72 -8.03 9.33
N ASP A 116 -16.06 -8.08 9.40
CA ASP A 116 -16.82 -7.53 10.53
C ASP A 116 -16.34 -8.06 11.90
N LYS A 117 -15.90 -9.31 11.97
CA LYS A 117 -15.40 -9.92 13.21
C LYS A 117 -14.10 -9.27 13.72
N TRP A 118 -13.37 -8.58 12.86
CA TRP A 118 -12.10 -7.90 13.20
C TRP A 118 -12.30 -6.49 13.76
N ILE A 119 -13.51 -5.92 13.62
CA ILE A 119 -13.82 -4.58 14.17
C ILE A 119 -13.53 -4.50 15.68
N PRO A 120 -14.11 -5.35 16.55
CA PRO A 120 -13.86 -5.25 17.99
C PRO A 120 -12.38 -5.49 18.36
N ILE A 121 -11.69 -6.35 17.62
CA ILE A 121 -10.27 -6.64 17.82
C ILE A 121 -9.42 -5.39 17.49
N THR A 122 -9.71 -4.76 16.34
CA THR A 122 -9.02 -3.52 15.93
C THR A 122 -9.29 -2.39 16.93
N GLN A 123 -10.52 -2.27 17.44
CA GLN A 123 -10.87 -1.30 18.49
C GLN A 123 -10.08 -1.53 19.77
N GLU A 124 -9.95 -2.79 20.22
CA GLU A 124 -9.15 -3.13 21.39
C GLU A 124 -7.67 -2.78 21.20
N ILE A 125 -7.12 -3.10 20.04
CA ILE A 125 -5.74 -2.72 19.68
C ILE A 125 -5.56 -1.21 19.72
N CYS A 126 -6.44 -0.45 19.05
CA CYS A 126 -6.36 1.01 19.02
C CYS A 126 -6.45 1.63 20.41
N ARG A 127 -7.39 1.17 21.24
CA ARG A 127 -7.54 1.65 22.63
C ARG A 127 -6.34 1.32 23.48
N GLY A 128 -5.79 0.11 23.36
CA GLY A 128 -4.57 -0.30 24.07
C GLY A 128 -3.40 0.61 23.74
N LEU A 129 -3.15 0.90 22.46
CA LEU A 129 -2.10 1.82 22.02
C LEU A 129 -2.30 3.26 22.57
N LEU A 130 -3.55 3.74 22.61
CA LEU A 130 -3.87 5.05 23.17
C LEU A 130 -3.73 5.08 24.70
N ASP A 131 -4.03 3.98 25.40
CA ASP A 131 -3.86 3.85 26.84
C ASP A 131 -2.36 3.79 27.22
N ASP A 132 -1.52 3.22 26.37
CA ASP A 132 -0.06 3.18 26.55
C ASP A 132 0.59 4.58 26.49
N LEU A 133 -0.06 5.56 25.85
CA LEU A 133 0.38 6.97 25.89
C LEU A 133 0.24 7.60 27.28
N GLY A 134 -0.62 7.06 28.15
CA GLY A 134 -0.80 7.51 29.53
C GLY A 134 -1.14 8.99 29.66
N ASP A 135 -0.34 9.73 30.46
CA ASP A 135 -0.50 11.16 30.71
C ASP A 135 0.32 12.04 29.72
N ALA A 136 0.80 11.47 28.61
CA ALA A 136 1.53 12.24 27.62
C ALA A 136 0.62 13.30 26.97
N THR A 137 1.20 14.44 26.64
CA THR A 137 0.53 15.54 25.91
C THR A 137 1.03 15.66 24.47
N SER A 138 1.87 14.73 24.04
CA SER A 138 2.41 14.63 22.69
C SER A 138 2.90 13.21 22.39
N CYS A 139 2.92 12.85 21.12
CA CYS A 139 3.49 11.58 20.65
C CYS A 139 3.94 11.69 19.19
N ASP A 140 4.56 10.63 18.68
CA ASP A 140 4.68 10.41 17.25
C ASP A 140 3.47 9.59 16.75
N GLY A 141 2.53 10.22 16.06
CA GLY A 141 1.31 9.56 15.58
C GLY A 141 1.58 8.37 14.63
N SER A 142 2.75 8.34 13.97
CA SER A 142 3.18 7.20 13.16
C SER A 142 3.83 6.12 14.01
N ASP A 143 4.85 6.48 14.79
CA ASP A 143 5.68 5.52 15.53
C ASP A 143 4.96 4.94 16.76
N ASP A 144 4.16 5.72 17.47
CA ASP A 144 3.47 5.30 18.68
C ASP A 144 2.07 4.71 18.42
N TYR A 145 1.49 4.92 17.22
CA TYR A 145 0.13 4.49 16.94
C TYR A 145 -0.04 3.79 15.59
N ALA A 146 0.08 4.53 14.46
CA ALA A 146 -0.36 4.05 13.15
C ALA A 146 0.36 2.77 12.68
N LYS A 147 1.66 2.63 12.96
CA LYS A 147 2.47 1.47 12.52
C LYS A 147 2.08 0.16 13.19
N HIS A 148 1.51 0.23 14.41
CA HIS A 148 1.22 -0.95 15.20
C HIS A 148 -0.08 -1.63 14.78
N ILE A 149 -1.08 -0.86 14.37
CA ILE A 149 -2.44 -1.35 14.11
C ILE A 149 -2.45 -2.46 13.06
N PRO A 150 -1.99 -2.25 11.82
CA PRO A 150 -2.05 -3.28 10.79
C PRO A 150 -1.17 -4.49 11.10
N VAL A 151 -0.04 -4.29 11.79
CA VAL A 151 0.83 -5.39 12.22
C VAL A 151 0.12 -6.32 13.18
N LEU A 152 -0.54 -5.75 14.19
CA LEU A 152 -1.24 -6.53 15.22
C LEU A 152 -2.49 -7.22 14.67
N VAL A 153 -3.24 -6.53 13.80
CA VAL A 153 -4.44 -7.09 13.16
C VAL A 153 -4.06 -8.26 12.24
N ILE A 154 -3.07 -8.07 11.35
CA ILE A 154 -2.69 -9.13 10.41
C ILE A 154 -2.05 -10.33 11.11
N ALA A 155 -1.26 -10.11 12.17
CA ALA A 155 -0.68 -11.19 12.97
C ALA A 155 -1.77 -12.05 13.61
N GLN A 156 -2.77 -11.45 14.23
CA GLN A 156 -3.91 -12.16 14.80
C GLN A 156 -4.73 -12.87 13.71
N MET A 157 -4.93 -12.23 12.56
CA MET A 157 -5.68 -12.81 11.45
C MET A 157 -4.97 -14.04 10.87
N ILE A 158 -3.66 -14.01 10.73
CA ILE A 158 -2.84 -15.14 10.27
C ILE A 158 -2.80 -16.23 11.34
N GLY A 159 -2.81 -15.87 12.63
CA GLY A 159 -2.69 -16.79 13.76
C GLY A 159 -1.24 -16.97 14.23
N ILE A 160 -0.42 -15.91 14.16
CA ILE A 160 0.98 -15.86 14.58
C ILE A 160 1.14 -14.92 15.79
N PRO A 161 2.23 -15.04 16.57
CA PRO A 161 2.47 -14.22 17.75
C PRO A 161 2.54 -12.72 17.41
N THR A 162 1.78 -11.91 18.14
CA THR A 162 1.79 -10.45 18.01
C THR A 162 3.08 -9.81 18.52
N GLU A 163 3.79 -10.50 19.41
CA GLU A 163 5.09 -10.11 19.96
C GLU A 163 6.18 -10.00 18.90
N ASP A 164 6.04 -10.73 17.79
CA ASP A 164 6.95 -10.69 16.64
C ASP A 164 6.72 -9.45 15.73
N GLY A 165 5.82 -8.54 16.12
CA GLY A 165 5.45 -7.36 15.30
C GLY A 165 6.64 -6.49 14.87
N GLU A 166 7.66 -6.30 15.74
CA GLU A 166 8.88 -5.56 15.37
C GLU A 166 9.69 -6.32 14.31
N ARG A 167 9.75 -7.64 14.40
CA ARG A 167 10.39 -8.50 13.41
C ARG A 167 9.71 -8.39 12.05
N PHE A 168 8.38 -8.37 12.03
CA PHE A 168 7.60 -8.21 10.79
C PHE A 168 7.85 -6.85 10.15
N ARG A 169 7.84 -5.76 10.93
CA ARG A 169 8.20 -4.43 10.42
C ARG A 169 9.63 -4.37 9.89
N GLY A 170 10.56 -5.03 10.57
CA GLY A 170 11.95 -5.16 10.11
C GLY A 170 12.04 -5.78 8.72
N TRP A 171 11.34 -6.89 8.49
CA TRP A 171 11.28 -7.55 7.18
C TRP A 171 10.63 -6.68 6.10
N ILE A 172 9.50 -6.01 6.43
CA ILE A 172 8.82 -5.11 5.49
C ILE A 172 9.73 -3.97 5.07
N LYS A 173 10.43 -3.35 6.03
CA LYS A 173 11.42 -2.30 5.75
C LYS A 173 12.55 -2.82 4.87
N ASP A 174 13.05 -4.02 5.15
CA ASP A 174 14.11 -4.66 4.37
C ASP A 174 13.66 -4.94 2.93
N LEU A 175 12.39 -5.25 2.71
CA LEU A 175 11.86 -5.55 1.39
C LEU A 175 11.50 -4.29 0.59
N LEU A 176 10.82 -3.33 1.21
CA LEU A 176 10.22 -2.20 0.49
C LEU A 176 11.09 -0.94 0.49
N GLU A 177 11.87 -0.68 1.56
CA GLU A 177 12.66 0.55 1.67
C GLU A 177 14.15 0.33 1.40
N ILE A 178 14.70 -0.80 1.81
CA ILE A 178 16.15 -1.07 1.72
C ILE A 178 16.47 -1.99 0.53
N GLY A 179 15.65 -3.01 0.33
CA GLY A 179 15.84 -4.01 -0.71
C GLY A 179 15.95 -3.47 -2.14
N PRO A 180 15.27 -2.38 -2.51
CA PRO A 180 15.51 -1.72 -3.79
C PRO A 180 16.96 -1.35 -4.07
N PHE A 181 17.76 -1.16 -3.02
CA PHE A 181 19.18 -0.79 -3.08
C PHE A 181 20.13 -1.90 -2.60
N GLU A 182 19.64 -2.81 -1.75
CA GLU A 182 20.40 -3.90 -1.13
C GLU A 182 19.71 -5.25 -1.37
N VAL A 183 19.76 -5.77 -2.61
CA VAL A 183 19.04 -6.99 -3.03
C VAL A 183 19.33 -8.20 -2.14
N ASP A 184 20.57 -8.38 -1.68
CA ASP A 184 20.93 -9.49 -0.80
C ASP A 184 20.25 -9.39 0.58
N ARG A 185 19.93 -8.18 1.04
CA ARG A 185 19.18 -7.98 2.26
C ARG A 185 17.72 -8.38 2.06
N ALA A 186 17.09 -7.96 0.98
CA ALA A 186 15.75 -8.38 0.62
C ALA A 186 15.64 -9.91 0.49
N ARG A 187 16.63 -10.57 -0.15
CA ARG A 187 16.67 -12.02 -0.28
C ARG A 187 16.75 -12.73 1.08
N ARG A 188 17.57 -12.22 2.01
CA ARG A 188 17.64 -12.80 3.37
C ARG A 188 16.31 -12.69 4.10
N SER A 189 15.71 -11.50 4.12
CA SER A 189 14.41 -11.27 4.77
C SER A 189 13.31 -12.10 4.13
N THR A 190 13.28 -12.22 2.80
CA THR A 190 12.36 -13.13 2.10
C THR A 190 12.51 -14.57 2.60
N LYS A 191 13.74 -15.10 2.65
CA LYS A 191 14.01 -16.45 3.13
C LYS A 191 13.56 -16.64 4.58
N GLU A 192 13.87 -15.69 5.45
CA GLU A 192 13.48 -15.74 6.87
C GLU A 192 11.96 -15.75 7.04
N ILE A 193 11.21 -14.99 6.23
CA ILE A 193 9.74 -14.98 6.25
C ILE A 193 9.19 -16.35 5.84
N PHE A 194 9.71 -16.95 4.77
CA PHE A 194 9.25 -18.26 4.31
C PHE A 194 9.56 -19.35 5.35
N GLU A 195 10.75 -19.35 5.96
CA GLU A 195 11.12 -20.27 7.03
C GLU A 195 10.21 -20.10 8.25
N TYR A 196 9.92 -18.86 8.65
CA TYR A 196 9.00 -18.55 9.75
C TYR A 196 7.59 -19.10 9.49
N PHE A 197 7.02 -18.83 8.32
CA PHE A 197 5.68 -19.34 8.01
C PHE A 197 5.63 -20.86 7.86
N ALA A 198 6.69 -21.51 7.36
CA ALA A 198 6.73 -22.95 7.24
C ALA A 198 6.55 -23.65 8.59
N GLU A 199 7.14 -23.11 9.67
CA GLU A 199 6.98 -23.64 11.03
C GLU A 199 5.51 -23.56 11.49
N PHE A 200 4.83 -22.44 11.25
CA PHE A 200 3.44 -22.27 11.65
C PHE A 200 2.47 -23.08 10.77
N VAL A 201 2.74 -23.21 9.49
CA VAL A 201 1.93 -24.04 8.58
C VAL A 201 1.99 -25.51 9.02
N GLU A 202 3.19 -26.03 9.33
CA GLU A 202 3.35 -27.41 9.80
C GLU A 202 2.64 -27.62 11.15
N ALA A 203 2.80 -26.71 12.10
CA ALA A 203 2.11 -26.80 13.40
C ALA A 203 0.58 -26.80 13.26
N ARG A 204 0.02 -26.10 12.28
CA ARG A 204 -1.44 -26.03 12.04
C ARG A 204 -2.01 -27.29 11.38
N ARG A 205 -1.20 -28.14 10.78
CA ARG A 205 -1.64 -29.46 10.29
C ARG A 205 -2.09 -30.36 11.43
N ASP A 206 -1.36 -30.30 12.55
CA ASP A 206 -1.62 -31.13 13.74
C ASP A 206 -2.61 -30.44 14.70
N ASP A 207 -2.60 -29.10 14.78
CA ASP A 207 -3.44 -28.30 15.68
C ASP A 207 -4.17 -27.19 14.91
N PRO A 208 -5.24 -27.51 14.14
CA PRO A 208 -6.02 -26.52 13.41
C PRO A 208 -6.69 -25.51 14.36
N ARG A 209 -6.68 -24.22 13.98
CA ARG A 209 -7.27 -23.11 14.74
C ARG A 209 -8.18 -22.26 13.88
N GLU A 210 -8.88 -21.32 14.48
CA GLU A 210 -9.70 -20.35 13.74
C GLU A 210 -8.83 -19.20 13.23
N ASP A 211 -7.90 -19.50 12.30
CA ASP A 211 -6.96 -18.55 11.72
C ASP A 211 -6.81 -18.74 10.19
N LEU A 212 -6.10 -17.82 9.56
CA LEU A 212 -5.93 -17.81 8.11
C LEU A 212 -5.02 -18.95 7.64
N ILE A 213 -4.04 -19.39 8.44
CA ILE A 213 -3.20 -20.56 8.11
C ILE A 213 -4.07 -21.80 7.97
N THR A 214 -4.91 -22.07 8.97
CA THR A 214 -5.84 -23.22 8.92
C THR A 214 -6.82 -23.09 7.76
N TYR A 215 -7.33 -21.88 7.51
CA TYR A 215 -8.20 -21.62 6.37
C TYR A 215 -7.52 -21.98 5.04
N LEU A 216 -6.26 -21.57 4.83
CA LEU A 216 -5.51 -21.87 3.60
C LEU A 216 -5.18 -23.36 3.47
N LEU A 217 -4.88 -24.05 4.57
CA LEU A 217 -4.67 -25.50 4.57
C LEU A 217 -5.94 -26.29 4.15
N GLN A 218 -7.13 -25.72 4.39
CA GLN A 218 -8.43 -26.32 4.05
C GLN A 218 -8.98 -25.80 2.72
N ALA A 219 -8.40 -24.72 2.16
CA ALA A 219 -8.83 -24.16 0.89
C ALA A 219 -8.43 -25.05 -0.28
N ASP A 220 -9.21 -24.96 -1.35
CA ASP A 220 -8.89 -25.60 -2.61
C ASP A 220 -8.72 -24.59 -3.74
N MET A 221 -7.90 -24.95 -4.72
CA MET A 221 -7.71 -24.23 -5.97
C MET A 221 -8.12 -25.17 -7.11
N ASP A 222 -9.29 -24.89 -7.69
CA ASP A 222 -9.91 -25.71 -8.75
C ASP A 222 -10.08 -27.21 -8.37
N GLY A 223 -10.48 -27.46 -7.13
CA GLY A 223 -10.75 -28.79 -6.59
C GLY A 223 -9.52 -29.56 -6.12
N LYS A 224 -8.37 -28.88 -5.98
CA LYS A 224 -7.15 -29.45 -5.42
C LYS A 224 -6.73 -28.62 -4.18
N PRO A 225 -6.23 -29.29 -3.10
CA PRO A 225 -5.64 -28.59 -1.98
C PRO A 225 -4.52 -27.65 -2.43
N LEU A 226 -4.36 -26.51 -1.75
CA LEU A 226 -3.21 -25.63 -1.95
C LEU A 226 -1.92 -26.36 -1.59
N GLU A 227 -0.89 -26.18 -2.40
CA GLU A 227 0.46 -26.64 -2.11
C GLU A 227 1.17 -25.72 -1.09
N ASP A 228 2.15 -26.23 -0.36
CA ASP A 228 2.84 -25.49 0.71
C ASP A 228 3.47 -24.18 0.21
N HIS A 229 4.02 -24.16 -1.00
CA HIS A 229 4.58 -22.97 -1.58
C HIS A 229 3.50 -21.90 -1.90
N GLN A 230 2.27 -22.31 -2.25
CA GLN A 230 1.14 -21.41 -2.49
C GLN A 230 0.61 -20.82 -1.18
N ILE A 231 0.55 -21.63 -0.12
CA ILE A 231 0.16 -21.19 1.22
C ILE A 231 1.19 -20.17 1.72
N SER A 232 2.47 -20.53 1.72
CA SER A 232 3.55 -19.67 2.22
C SER A 232 3.69 -18.39 1.39
N GLY A 233 3.53 -18.46 0.06
CA GLY A 233 3.51 -17.29 -0.82
C GLY A 233 2.33 -16.36 -0.56
N GLY A 234 1.14 -16.93 -0.29
CA GLY A 234 -0.03 -16.17 0.12
C GLY A 234 0.16 -15.46 1.47
N LEU A 235 0.69 -16.16 2.47
CA LEU A 235 1.00 -15.58 3.79
C LEU A 235 2.07 -14.49 3.70
N PHE A 236 3.12 -14.73 2.91
CA PHE A 236 4.14 -13.73 2.61
C PHE A 236 3.52 -12.45 2.02
N LEU A 237 2.66 -12.60 1.00
CA LEU A 237 2.00 -11.45 0.37
C LEU A 237 1.11 -10.70 1.36
N LEU A 238 0.36 -11.41 2.19
CA LEU A 238 -0.54 -10.78 3.17
C LEU A 238 0.23 -9.98 4.21
N LEU A 239 1.37 -10.49 4.68
CA LEU A 239 2.25 -9.77 5.57
C LEU A 239 2.81 -8.50 4.88
N LEU A 240 3.35 -8.65 3.67
CA LEU A 240 3.98 -7.55 2.93
C LEU A 240 2.97 -6.45 2.56
N ALA A 241 1.83 -6.83 2.00
CA ALA A 241 0.86 -5.89 1.46
C ALA A 241 -0.06 -5.28 2.53
N GLY A 242 -0.31 -6.00 3.63
CA GLY A 242 -1.28 -5.60 4.65
C GLY A 242 -0.75 -4.59 5.66
N ILE A 243 0.55 -4.52 5.89
CA ILE A 243 1.15 -3.69 6.94
C ILE A 243 1.43 -2.28 6.45
N ASP A 244 2.34 -2.12 5.51
CA ASP A 244 2.90 -0.81 5.16
C ASP A 244 1.89 0.14 4.51
N THR A 245 1.00 -0.39 3.68
CA THR A 245 -0.02 0.40 2.97
C THR A 245 -1.08 0.96 3.92
N THR A 246 -1.52 0.18 4.90
CA THR A 246 -2.51 0.59 5.91
C THR A 246 -1.88 1.53 6.92
N TRP A 247 -0.65 1.25 7.40
CA TRP A 247 0.12 2.19 8.20
C TRP A 247 0.26 3.56 7.52
N SER A 248 0.68 3.56 6.25
CA SER A 248 0.83 4.78 5.45
C SER A 248 -0.48 5.56 5.32
N THR A 249 -1.61 4.87 5.19
CA THR A 249 -2.93 5.50 5.06
C THR A 249 -3.40 6.10 6.40
N ILE A 250 -3.28 5.35 7.51
CA ILE A 250 -3.63 5.84 8.86
C ILE A 250 -2.75 7.05 9.19
N GLY A 251 -1.43 6.92 8.97
CA GLY A 251 -0.50 8.01 9.20
C GLY A 251 -0.83 9.26 8.39
N SER A 252 -1.16 9.10 7.10
CA SER A 252 -1.54 10.23 6.23
C SER A 252 -2.82 10.91 6.72
N ALA A 253 -3.79 10.15 7.23
CA ALA A 253 -5.02 10.71 7.80
C ALA A 253 -4.73 11.51 9.09
N LEU A 254 -3.90 10.98 9.99
CA LEU A 254 -3.50 11.69 11.22
C LEU A 254 -2.69 12.95 10.90
N TRP A 255 -1.74 12.85 9.95
CA TRP A 255 -0.99 14.01 9.48
C TRP A 255 -1.92 15.09 8.92
N HIS A 256 -2.88 14.70 8.06
CA HIS A 256 -3.86 15.63 7.50
C HIS A 256 -4.66 16.33 8.61
N LEU A 257 -5.27 15.56 9.51
CA LEU A 257 -6.12 16.07 10.57
C LEU A 257 -5.34 16.94 11.57
N GLY A 258 -4.06 16.65 11.81
CA GLY A 258 -3.16 17.47 12.61
C GLY A 258 -2.76 18.78 11.92
N HIS A 259 -2.70 18.79 10.58
CA HIS A 259 -2.33 19.94 9.75
C HIS A 259 -3.52 20.81 9.34
N HIS A 260 -4.74 20.22 9.24
CA HIS A 260 -5.98 20.86 8.79
C HIS A 260 -7.03 20.86 9.92
N PRO A 261 -6.96 21.81 10.86
CA PRO A 261 -7.87 21.85 12.02
C PRO A 261 -9.34 22.04 11.64
N GLU A 262 -9.64 22.61 10.48
CA GLU A 262 -10.99 22.75 9.96
C GLU A 262 -11.64 21.39 9.66
N ASP A 263 -10.93 20.47 8.98
CA ASP A 263 -11.42 19.13 8.68
C ASP A 263 -11.50 18.27 9.95
N ARG A 264 -10.50 18.38 10.84
CA ARG A 264 -10.52 17.71 12.14
C ARG A 264 -11.75 18.10 12.97
N ARG A 265 -12.01 19.39 13.13
CA ARG A 265 -13.17 19.88 13.91
C ARG A 265 -14.49 19.50 13.26
N ARG A 266 -14.54 19.52 11.93
CA ARG A 266 -15.70 19.08 11.20
C ARG A 266 -15.97 17.59 11.44
N LEU A 267 -14.96 16.74 11.36
CA LEU A 267 -15.10 15.30 11.62
C LEU A 267 -15.49 15.01 13.08
N ALA A 268 -14.97 15.80 14.05
CA ALA A 268 -15.37 15.69 15.46
C ALA A 268 -16.83 16.11 15.70
N ALA A 269 -17.34 17.10 14.97
CA ALA A 269 -18.71 17.59 15.08
C ALA A 269 -19.72 16.74 14.30
N GLU A 270 -19.32 16.10 13.21
CA GLU A 270 -20.12 15.31 12.28
C GLU A 270 -19.49 13.89 12.11
N PRO A 271 -19.51 13.02 13.15
CA PRO A 271 -18.85 11.71 13.10
C PRO A 271 -19.33 10.79 11.99
N GLU A 272 -20.56 11.00 11.48
CA GLU A 272 -21.11 10.28 10.33
C GLU A 272 -20.34 10.50 9.03
N LEU A 273 -19.49 11.53 8.94
CA LEU A 273 -18.64 11.77 7.80
C LEU A 273 -17.45 10.79 7.72
N ILE A 274 -17.22 9.97 8.74
CA ILE A 274 -16.05 9.08 8.78
C ILE A 274 -15.92 8.20 7.52
N ASP A 275 -17.02 7.67 7.02
CA ASP A 275 -17.00 6.80 5.84
C ASP A 275 -16.56 7.55 4.57
N THR A 276 -17.04 8.78 4.37
CA THR A 276 -16.61 9.63 3.24
C THR A 276 -15.18 10.15 3.43
N ALA A 277 -14.82 10.47 4.67
CA ALA A 277 -13.47 10.91 5.02
C ALA A 277 -12.42 9.83 4.70
N VAL A 278 -12.69 8.57 5.08
CA VAL A 278 -11.79 7.44 4.78
C VAL A 278 -11.58 7.27 3.27
N GLU A 279 -12.63 7.33 2.46
CA GLU A 279 -12.48 7.25 1.00
C GLU A 279 -11.70 8.46 0.45
N GLU A 280 -11.85 9.64 1.04
CA GLU A 280 -11.11 10.83 0.61
C GLU A 280 -9.64 10.79 1.03
N PHE A 281 -9.30 10.29 2.24
CA PHE A 281 -7.92 10.03 2.62
C PHE A 281 -7.25 9.04 1.67
N LEU A 282 -7.93 7.94 1.35
CA LEU A 282 -7.47 6.94 0.39
C LEU A 282 -7.23 7.54 -1.00
N ARG A 283 -8.15 8.36 -1.49
CA ARG A 283 -7.99 9.03 -2.79
C ARG A 283 -6.84 10.02 -2.78
N PHE A 284 -6.86 10.92 -1.82
CA PHE A 284 -6.00 12.10 -1.81
C PHE A 284 -4.54 11.77 -1.48
N TYR A 285 -4.32 10.80 -0.59
CA TYR A 285 -3.00 10.34 -0.14
C TYR A 285 -2.66 8.93 -0.60
N SER A 286 -3.25 8.49 -1.70
CA SER A 286 -3.05 7.14 -2.24
C SER A 286 -1.59 6.67 -2.09
N PRO A 287 -1.32 5.63 -1.28
CA PRO A 287 0.05 5.32 -0.91
C PRO A 287 0.84 4.59 -1.98
N VAL A 288 0.16 3.96 -2.96
CA VAL A 288 0.76 2.91 -3.78
C VAL A 288 0.96 3.33 -5.22
N THR A 289 2.16 3.04 -5.73
CA THR A 289 2.51 3.04 -7.16
C THR A 289 2.94 1.64 -7.55
N MET A 290 2.36 1.09 -8.62
CA MET A 290 2.66 -0.25 -9.15
C MET A 290 3.26 -0.16 -10.54
N ALA A 291 3.62 -1.31 -11.13
CA ALA A 291 4.08 -1.39 -12.52
C ALA A 291 3.49 -2.59 -13.26
N ARG A 292 3.69 -2.58 -14.58
CA ARG A 292 3.43 -3.71 -15.48
C ARG A 292 4.60 -3.88 -16.44
N VAL A 293 4.74 -5.09 -16.96
CA VAL A 293 5.66 -5.42 -18.04
C VAL A 293 4.84 -5.57 -19.32
N VAL A 294 5.23 -4.89 -20.37
CA VAL A 294 4.61 -4.99 -21.69
C VAL A 294 4.94 -6.35 -22.29
N THR A 295 3.95 -7.10 -22.79
CA THR A 295 4.13 -8.43 -23.40
C THR A 295 4.06 -8.38 -24.91
N ASP A 296 3.24 -7.50 -25.48
CA ASP A 296 3.06 -7.29 -26.91
C ASP A 296 3.07 -5.78 -27.22
N GLU A 297 3.44 -5.44 -28.47
CA GLU A 297 3.44 -4.05 -28.91
C GLU A 297 2.06 -3.41 -28.75
N VAL A 298 2.01 -2.24 -28.13
CA VAL A 298 0.78 -1.52 -27.81
C VAL A 298 0.96 -0.02 -27.88
N ASP A 299 -0.02 0.66 -28.44
CA ASP A 299 -0.12 2.13 -28.36
C ASP A 299 -0.85 2.55 -27.08
N VAL A 300 -0.26 3.49 -26.37
CA VAL A 300 -0.85 4.16 -25.21
C VAL A 300 -0.77 5.67 -25.44
N SER A 301 -1.89 6.27 -25.75
CA SER A 301 -2.02 7.73 -26.00
C SER A 301 -0.99 8.29 -26.99
N GLY A 302 -0.67 7.54 -28.05
CA GLY A 302 0.24 7.91 -29.13
C GLY A 302 1.71 7.51 -28.91
N GLU A 303 2.04 6.90 -27.78
CA GLU A 303 3.35 6.31 -27.52
C GLU A 303 3.30 4.79 -27.75
N THR A 304 4.21 4.27 -28.58
CA THR A 304 4.30 2.84 -28.85
C THR A 304 5.22 2.16 -27.83
N LEU A 305 4.64 1.30 -27.00
CA LEU A 305 5.35 0.49 -26.03
C LEU A 305 5.65 -0.88 -26.63
N CYS A 306 6.91 -1.35 -26.44
CA CYS A 306 7.38 -2.63 -26.97
C CYS A 306 7.51 -3.71 -25.88
N PRO A 307 7.46 -4.99 -26.25
CA PRO A 307 7.63 -6.11 -25.32
C PRO A 307 8.88 -6.01 -24.47
N GLY A 308 8.75 -6.27 -23.16
CA GLY A 308 9.80 -6.20 -22.17
C GLY A 308 9.96 -4.83 -21.49
N GLN A 309 9.38 -3.77 -22.05
CA GLN A 309 9.37 -2.46 -21.42
C GLN A 309 8.46 -2.43 -20.20
N ARG A 310 8.71 -1.50 -19.29
CA ARG A 310 7.90 -1.32 -18.08
C ARG A 310 7.07 -0.06 -18.16
N VAL A 311 5.87 -0.13 -17.61
CA VAL A 311 4.97 1.01 -17.46
C VAL A 311 4.54 1.12 -16.01
N LEU A 312 4.62 2.31 -15.46
CA LEU A 312 4.18 2.62 -14.10
C LEU A 312 2.65 2.73 -14.05
N LEU A 313 2.08 2.37 -12.92
CA LEU A 313 0.69 2.62 -12.57
C LEU A 313 0.67 3.55 -11.34
N PRO A 314 0.87 4.86 -11.52
CA PRO A 314 0.90 5.81 -10.43
C PRO A 314 -0.53 6.16 -9.98
N PHE A 315 -1.11 5.34 -9.09
CA PHE A 315 -2.45 5.60 -8.57
C PHE A 315 -2.59 6.97 -7.88
N PRO A 316 -1.54 7.53 -7.23
CA PRO A 316 -1.56 8.92 -6.75
C PRO A 316 -1.84 9.93 -7.87
N ALA A 317 -1.22 9.77 -9.05
CA ALA A 317 -1.46 10.64 -10.20
C ALA A 317 -2.87 10.44 -10.78
N ALA A 318 -3.32 9.18 -10.92
CA ALA A 318 -4.67 8.86 -11.39
C ALA A 318 -5.77 9.48 -10.52
N ASN A 319 -5.57 9.50 -9.20
CA ASN A 319 -6.53 10.03 -8.23
C ASN A 319 -6.56 11.57 -8.17
N ARG A 320 -5.57 12.22 -8.76
CA ARG A 320 -5.46 13.69 -8.87
C ARG A 320 -5.65 14.19 -10.29
N ASP A 321 -6.13 13.35 -11.21
CA ASP A 321 -6.38 13.74 -12.59
C ASP A 321 -7.62 14.64 -12.69
N PRO A 322 -7.47 15.93 -13.10
CA PRO A 322 -8.57 16.87 -13.21
C PRO A 322 -9.52 16.55 -14.37
N GLU A 323 -9.08 15.77 -15.37
CA GLU A 323 -9.95 15.34 -16.47
C GLU A 323 -10.90 14.21 -16.01
N PHE A 324 -10.50 13.44 -15.02
CA PHE A 324 -11.32 12.36 -14.46
C PHE A 324 -12.22 12.82 -13.32
N LEU A 325 -11.73 13.69 -12.45
CA LEU A 325 -12.45 14.14 -11.26
C LEU A 325 -12.32 15.65 -11.11
N ALA A 326 -13.43 16.36 -11.14
CA ALA A 326 -13.45 17.80 -10.84
C ALA A 326 -12.93 18.06 -9.41
N ASP A 327 -12.12 19.11 -9.27
CA ASP A 327 -11.44 19.47 -8.01
C ASP A 327 -10.63 18.28 -7.43
N ALA A 328 -9.91 17.56 -8.30
CA ALA A 328 -9.13 16.38 -7.90
C ALA A 328 -7.97 16.74 -6.95
N ASP A 329 -7.45 17.96 -7.05
CA ASP A 329 -6.41 18.56 -6.21
C ASP A 329 -6.92 19.12 -4.88
N VAL A 330 -8.25 19.11 -4.64
CA VAL A 330 -8.87 19.60 -3.40
C VAL A 330 -9.33 18.43 -2.55
N PHE A 331 -8.89 18.41 -1.29
CA PHE A 331 -9.43 17.50 -0.27
C PHE A 331 -10.85 17.93 0.13
N LYS A 332 -11.77 16.98 0.14
CA LYS A 332 -13.17 17.22 0.55
C LYS A 332 -13.64 16.06 1.43
N ILE A 333 -13.68 16.28 2.73
CA ILE A 333 -14.03 15.25 3.72
C ILE A 333 -15.41 14.60 3.49
N ASP A 334 -16.31 15.31 2.80
CA ASP A 334 -17.67 14.92 2.47
C ASP A 334 -17.87 14.61 0.98
N ARG A 335 -16.82 14.29 0.25
CA ARG A 335 -16.93 13.97 -1.19
C ARG A 335 -17.90 12.83 -1.43
N ALA A 336 -19.09 13.15 -1.94
CA ALA A 336 -20.19 12.19 -2.08
C ALA A 336 -19.93 11.13 -3.17
N VAL A 337 -19.26 11.48 -4.26
CA VAL A 337 -18.86 10.55 -5.33
C VAL A 337 -17.35 10.49 -5.38
N ASN A 338 -16.80 9.40 -4.87
CA ASN A 338 -15.37 9.21 -4.73
C ASN A 338 -14.92 7.92 -5.44
N ARG A 339 -14.74 8.03 -6.77
CA ARG A 339 -14.22 6.94 -7.60
C ARG A 339 -12.71 7.06 -7.66
N HIS A 340 -12.01 6.33 -6.81
CA HIS A 340 -10.55 6.38 -6.75
C HIS A 340 -9.89 5.04 -7.07
N ALA A 341 -8.62 5.12 -7.50
CA ALA A 341 -7.76 3.98 -7.81
C ALA A 341 -6.80 3.59 -6.66
N ALA A 342 -7.02 4.07 -5.43
CA ALA A 342 -6.10 3.81 -4.31
C ALA A 342 -5.91 2.30 -4.01
N PHE A 343 -6.91 1.50 -4.31
CA PHE A 343 -6.85 0.04 -4.19
C PHE A 343 -6.46 -0.67 -5.50
N GLY A 344 -5.91 0.05 -6.46
CA GLY A 344 -5.66 -0.48 -7.79
C GLY A 344 -6.93 -0.68 -8.61
N LEU A 345 -6.75 -1.09 -9.85
CA LEU A 345 -7.79 -1.29 -10.86
C LEU A 345 -7.66 -2.67 -11.50
N GLY A 346 -8.68 -3.09 -12.24
CA GLY A 346 -8.69 -4.36 -12.96
C GLY A 346 -8.73 -5.58 -12.03
N ILE A 347 -8.23 -6.70 -12.51
CA ILE A 347 -8.27 -7.98 -11.79
C ILE A 347 -7.42 -7.98 -10.52
N HIS A 348 -6.38 -7.14 -10.47
CA HIS A 348 -5.49 -6.97 -9.32
C HIS A 348 -5.98 -5.96 -8.28
N ARG A 349 -7.23 -5.46 -8.39
CA ARG A 349 -7.78 -4.59 -7.36
C ARG A 349 -7.60 -5.21 -5.98
N CYS A 350 -7.13 -4.43 -5.02
CA CYS A 350 -6.72 -4.88 -3.68
C CYS A 350 -7.72 -5.86 -3.05
N LEU A 351 -7.21 -7.03 -2.66
CA LEU A 351 -7.98 -8.07 -1.99
C LEU A 351 -8.41 -7.62 -0.57
N GLY A 352 -7.49 -6.95 0.15
CA GLY A 352 -7.67 -6.46 1.51
C GLY A 352 -8.42 -5.14 1.62
N SER A 353 -9.04 -4.63 0.54
CA SER A 353 -9.66 -3.29 0.55
C SER A 353 -10.75 -3.10 1.62
N ASN A 354 -11.47 -4.16 2.00
CA ASN A 354 -12.46 -4.08 3.09
C ASN A 354 -11.77 -4.03 4.45
N LEU A 355 -10.70 -4.81 4.64
CA LEU A 355 -9.90 -4.80 5.87
C LEU A 355 -9.25 -3.43 6.08
N ALA A 356 -8.56 -2.91 5.07
CA ALA A 356 -7.89 -1.62 5.15
C ALA A 356 -8.86 -0.47 5.46
N ARG A 357 -10.05 -0.43 4.83
CA ARG A 357 -11.08 0.56 5.16
C ARG A 357 -11.55 0.47 6.60
N MET A 358 -11.77 -0.74 7.09
CA MET A 358 -12.16 -0.99 8.47
C MET A 358 -11.08 -0.53 9.44
N GLU A 359 -9.82 -0.90 9.20
CA GLU A 359 -8.70 -0.50 10.06
C GLU A 359 -8.49 1.02 10.09
N VAL A 360 -8.50 1.68 8.93
CA VAL A 360 -8.37 3.14 8.84
C VAL A 360 -9.52 3.84 9.54
N LYS A 361 -10.75 3.38 9.32
CA LYS A 361 -11.94 3.91 9.98
C LYS A 361 -11.83 3.81 11.50
N VAL A 362 -11.61 2.60 12.01
CA VAL A 362 -11.52 2.35 13.46
C VAL A 362 -10.37 3.13 14.08
N ALA A 363 -9.21 3.17 13.44
CA ALA A 363 -8.06 3.91 13.93
C ALA A 363 -8.35 5.42 14.10
N ILE A 364 -9.02 6.02 13.12
CA ILE A 364 -9.38 7.44 13.18
C ILE A 364 -10.50 7.68 14.21
N GLU A 365 -11.52 6.82 14.27
CA GLU A 365 -12.61 6.94 15.25
C GLU A 365 -12.09 6.88 16.70
N GLU A 366 -11.25 5.90 17.04
CA GLU A 366 -10.70 5.74 18.39
C GLU A 366 -9.72 6.88 18.73
N TRP A 367 -8.89 7.33 17.77
CA TRP A 367 -8.04 8.49 17.95
C TRP A 367 -8.86 9.77 18.24
N MET A 368 -9.83 10.07 17.39
CA MET A 368 -10.68 11.25 17.52
C MET A 368 -11.55 11.24 18.79
N ALA A 369 -11.97 10.07 19.24
CA ALA A 369 -12.71 9.93 20.49
C ALA A 369 -11.85 10.26 21.72
N ARG A 370 -10.55 9.93 21.67
CA ARG A 370 -9.60 10.17 22.77
C ARG A 370 -9.00 11.56 22.73
N MET A 371 -8.62 12.04 21.55
CA MET A 371 -7.90 13.29 21.29
C MET A 371 -8.59 14.09 20.17
N PRO A 372 -9.79 14.68 20.44
CA PRO A 372 -10.52 15.42 19.41
C PRO A 372 -9.81 16.71 18.97
N GLU A 373 -8.99 17.27 19.85
CA GLU A 373 -8.16 18.45 19.56
C GLU A 373 -6.68 18.05 19.64
N PHE A 374 -6.01 18.06 18.50
CA PHE A 374 -4.56 17.82 18.40
C PHE A 374 -4.00 18.60 17.21
N GLU A 375 -2.71 18.82 17.19
CA GLU A 375 -2.05 19.56 16.12
C GLU A 375 -0.69 18.96 15.76
N LEU A 376 -0.28 19.19 14.52
CA LEU A 376 1.07 18.89 14.06
C LEU A 376 2.02 19.97 14.60
N THR A 377 2.94 19.59 15.49
CA THR A 377 3.79 20.55 16.19
C THR A 377 4.97 21.04 15.36
N ASP A 378 5.51 20.19 14.49
CA ASP A 378 6.63 20.52 13.61
C ASP A 378 6.44 19.87 12.22
N PRO A 379 5.89 20.61 11.24
CA PRO A 379 5.77 20.11 9.88
C PRO A 379 7.11 19.72 9.23
N GLY A 380 8.21 20.35 9.63
CA GLY A 380 9.55 20.08 9.10
C GLY A 380 10.17 18.77 9.63
N ALA A 381 9.65 18.24 10.74
CA ALA A 381 10.09 16.97 11.31
C ALA A 381 9.36 15.76 10.73
N VAL A 382 8.34 15.96 9.90
CA VAL A 382 7.61 14.86 9.23
C VAL A 382 8.54 14.20 8.22
N THR A 383 8.72 12.90 8.37
CA THR A 383 9.49 12.09 7.40
C THR A 383 8.57 11.15 6.66
N TRP A 384 8.91 10.84 5.40
CA TRP A 384 8.09 10.00 4.52
C TRP A 384 8.90 8.80 4.03
N SER A 385 8.23 7.68 3.77
CA SER A 385 8.86 6.54 3.10
C SER A 385 9.14 6.85 1.63
N LEU A 386 10.11 6.13 1.07
CA LEU A 386 10.53 6.23 -0.32
C LEU A 386 9.95 5.10 -1.18
N GLY A 387 9.90 5.34 -2.48
CA GLY A 387 9.61 4.33 -3.49
C GLY A 387 8.12 4.07 -3.67
N GLN A 388 7.74 2.79 -3.73
CA GLN A 388 6.42 2.38 -4.21
C GLN A 388 5.29 2.54 -3.23
N VAL A 389 5.57 2.58 -1.93
CA VAL A 389 4.59 2.84 -0.88
C VAL A 389 5.00 4.11 -0.15
N ARG A 390 4.22 5.16 -0.31
CA ARG A 390 4.47 6.46 0.33
C ARG A 390 3.53 6.70 1.50
N GLY A 391 4.11 6.95 2.67
CA GLY A 391 3.38 7.35 3.87
C GLY A 391 4.30 7.98 4.90
N PRO A 392 3.76 8.74 5.87
CA PRO A 392 4.58 9.37 6.88
C PRO A 392 5.12 8.34 7.87
N ARG A 393 6.39 8.49 8.21
CA ARG A 393 7.13 7.63 9.17
C ARG A 393 7.30 8.30 10.52
N THR A 394 7.23 9.64 10.55
CA THR A 394 7.26 10.46 11.76
C THR A 394 6.18 11.52 11.65
N ILE A 395 5.34 11.65 12.68
CA ILE A 395 4.25 12.63 12.75
C ILE A 395 4.20 13.20 14.18
N PRO A 396 4.94 14.29 14.48
CA PRO A 396 4.94 14.87 15.81
C PRO A 396 3.60 15.57 16.09
N LEU A 397 2.81 14.99 16.97
CA LEU A 397 1.49 15.47 17.37
C LEU A 397 1.48 15.91 18.85
N ALA A 398 0.67 16.92 19.19
CA ALA A 398 0.38 17.34 20.57
C ALA A 398 -1.11 17.68 20.73
N TRP A 399 -1.63 17.56 21.98
CA TRP A 399 -3.02 17.82 22.37
C TRP A 399 -3.14 18.43 23.77
#